data_5a246ea42c700ff13434bc76727780e1
#
_entry.id   5a246ea42c700ff13434bc76727780e1
#
_cell.length_a   1.000
_cell.length_b   1.000
_cell.length_c   1.000
_cell.angle_alpha   90.00
_cell.angle_beta   90.00
_cell.angle_gamma   90.00
#
_symmetry.space_group_name_H-M   'P 1'
#
loop_
_entity.id
_entity.type
_entity.pdbx_description
1 polymer ?
#
loop_
_entity_poly.entity_id
_entity_poly.type
_entity_poly.pdbx_seq_one_letter_code
_entity_poly.pdbx_strand_id
1 'polypeptide(L)'
;DLIQPVVAYWPLIAPDALGPLHIPKYPVAMARFGLKALRSASSVEERFVTVKAKGLFAGMAAHCMQPLTNLSSAATALVLMSAAHVKGWPLPKGGSQQIANALASYFISLGGKIETNTHITSLDQLPSSNAVLFDITPRQLLQIAGHKFSGIYKWQLQRYRYGMGIFKIDWALDGQIPFTNDLCRQAGTVHLGNTFAEIASSEKSAWNGQISEKPFVLIAQQSIFDSSRAPEGKQTAWAYCHVPGGSALDMTD
;
A
#
# COMPACT_ATOMS: atom_id res chain seq x y z
N ASP A 1 -19.05 9.17 12.91
CA ASP A 1 -20.22 8.40 12.40
C ASP A 1 -20.10 7.86 10.98
N LEU A 2 -19.05 8.21 10.22
CA LEU A 2 -18.83 7.63 8.90
C LEU A 2 -18.21 6.22 8.98
N ILE A 3 -17.23 6.03 9.85
CA ILE A 3 -16.42 4.80 9.94
C ILE A 3 -17.10 3.75 10.81
N GLN A 4 -17.66 4.13 11.96
CA GLN A 4 -18.28 3.18 12.90
C GLN A 4 -19.32 2.24 12.25
N PRO A 5 -20.24 2.70 11.39
CA PRO A 5 -21.15 1.78 10.70
C PRO A 5 -20.41 0.78 9.80
N VAL A 6 -19.29 1.18 9.16
CA VAL A 6 -18.50 0.28 8.32
C VAL A 6 -17.78 -0.74 9.19
N VAL A 7 -17.22 -0.32 10.32
CA VAL A 7 -16.60 -1.20 11.33
C VAL A 7 -17.58 -2.29 11.80
N ALA A 8 -18.83 -1.91 12.08
CA ALA A 8 -19.85 -2.84 12.58
C ALA A 8 -20.15 -4.01 11.62
N TYR A 9 -20.14 -3.77 10.32
CA TYR A 9 -20.36 -4.84 9.33
C TYR A 9 -19.10 -5.25 8.56
N TRP A 10 -17.93 -4.75 8.96
CA TRP A 10 -16.66 -5.08 8.32
C TRP A 10 -16.39 -6.60 8.22
N PRO A 11 -16.62 -7.41 9.28
CA PRO A 11 -16.42 -8.86 9.18
C PRO A 11 -17.28 -9.55 8.11
N LEU A 12 -18.41 -8.95 7.74
CA LEU A 12 -19.31 -9.50 6.72
C LEU A 12 -18.84 -9.20 5.29
N ILE A 13 -18.17 -8.04 5.10
CA ILE A 13 -17.78 -7.57 3.77
C ILE A 13 -16.29 -7.72 3.46
N ALA A 14 -15.43 -7.84 4.48
CA ALA A 14 -13.99 -7.89 4.27
C ALA A 14 -13.54 -9.05 3.35
N PRO A 15 -14.08 -10.29 3.47
CA PRO A 15 -13.72 -11.36 2.54
C PRO A 15 -14.06 -11.04 1.09
N ASP A 16 -15.21 -10.39 0.86
CA ASP A 16 -15.67 -10.02 -0.49
C ASP A 16 -14.96 -8.77 -1.01
N ALA A 17 -14.68 -7.78 -0.14
CA ALA A 17 -14.02 -6.54 -0.51
C ALA A 17 -12.50 -6.70 -0.78
N LEU A 18 -11.87 -7.68 -0.15
CA LEU A 18 -10.44 -7.96 -0.26
C LEU A 18 -10.13 -9.23 -1.08
N GLY A 19 -11.16 -9.95 -1.50
CA GLY A 19 -11.06 -11.17 -2.28
C GLY A 19 -11.21 -10.96 -3.79
N PRO A 20 -11.13 -12.05 -4.57
CA PRO A 20 -11.44 -12.01 -5.99
C PRO A 20 -12.88 -11.57 -6.25
N LEU A 21 -13.13 -11.01 -7.43
CA LEU A 21 -14.48 -10.59 -7.83
C LEU A 21 -15.44 -11.80 -7.89
N HIS A 22 -16.52 -11.73 -7.13
CA HIS A 22 -17.60 -12.71 -7.10
C HIS A 22 -18.90 -12.05 -6.62
N ILE A 23 -20.00 -12.79 -6.64
CA ILE A 23 -21.27 -12.30 -6.08
C ILE A 23 -21.11 -12.24 -4.56
N PRO A 24 -21.28 -11.05 -3.93
CA PRO A 24 -21.08 -10.90 -2.49
C PRO A 24 -22.03 -11.77 -1.67
N LYS A 25 -21.51 -12.38 -0.61
CA LYS A 25 -22.31 -13.17 0.33
C LYS A 25 -23.36 -12.30 1.05
N TYR A 26 -23.03 -11.03 1.30
CA TYR A 26 -23.89 -10.05 1.96
C TYR A 26 -24.12 -8.83 1.05
N PRO A 27 -24.95 -8.94 -0.02
CA PRO A 27 -25.05 -7.93 -1.06
C PRO A 27 -25.52 -6.56 -0.55
N VAL A 28 -26.42 -6.52 0.42
CA VAL A 28 -26.91 -5.26 1.01
C VAL A 28 -25.80 -4.54 1.79
N ALA A 29 -25.01 -5.27 2.57
CA ALA A 29 -23.88 -4.71 3.30
C ALA A 29 -22.80 -4.22 2.34
N MET A 30 -22.48 -5.00 1.31
CA MET A 30 -21.54 -4.63 0.26
C MET A 30 -22.00 -3.41 -0.52
N ALA A 31 -23.28 -3.31 -0.88
CA ALA A 31 -23.84 -2.14 -1.55
C ALA A 31 -23.73 -0.88 -0.68
N ARG A 32 -24.04 -0.96 0.61
CA ARG A 32 -23.88 0.16 1.56
C ARG A 32 -22.42 0.62 1.68
N PHE A 33 -21.48 -0.30 1.65
CA PHE A 33 -20.05 0.00 1.60
C PHE A 33 -19.68 0.65 0.25
N GLY A 34 -20.10 0.04 -0.86
CA GLY A 34 -19.80 0.49 -2.21
C GLY A 34 -20.26 1.92 -2.49
N LEU A 35 -21.48 2.30 -2.03
CA LEU A 35 -21.99 3.66 -2.15
C LEU A 35 -21.11 4.73 -1.49
N LYS A 36 -20.29 4.35 -0.52
CA LYS A 36 -19.31 5.24 0.11
C LYS A 36 -17.94 5.09 -0.53
N ALA A 37 -17.50 3.86 -0.77
CA ALA A 37 -16.18 3.51 -1.27
C ALA A 37 -15.94 3.98 -2.73
N LEU A 38 -16.98 3.97 -3.56
CA LEU A 38 -16.89 4.43 -4.95
C LEU A 38 -16.82 5.96 -5.10
N ARG A 39 -16.99 6.71 -4.02
CA ARG A 39 -16.86 8.17 -4.03
C ARG A 39 -15.38 8.60 -4.02
N SER A 40 -15.15 9.85 -4.41
CA SER A 40 -13.85 10.49 -4.20
C SER A 40 -13.63 10.78 -2.71
N ALA A 41 -12.39 10.74 -2.26
CA ALA A 41 -12.04 11.12 -0.90
C ALA A 41 -12.41 12.59 -0.63
N SER A 42 -12.26 13.47 -1.62
CA SER A 42 -12.68 14.88 -1.54
C SER A 42 -14.17 15.06 -1.25
N SER A 43 -15.03 14.20 -1.81
CA SER A 43 -16.47 14.28 -1.53
C SER A 43 -16.88 13.66 -0.18
N VAL A 44 -16.05 12.75 0.34
CA VAL A 44 -16.30 12.11 1.63
C VAL A 44 -15.77 12.96 2.78
N GLU A 45 -14.67 13.71 2.58
CA GLU A 45 -14.07 14.57 3.58
C GLU A 45 -15.02 15.68 4.08
N GLU A 46 -15.93 16.13 3.23
CA GLU A 46 -16.95 17.12 3.58
C GLU A 46 -17.83 16.71 4.78
N ARG A 47 -17.89 15.42 5.08
CA ARG A 47 -18.62 14.87 6.23
C ARG A 47 -17.89 15.05 7.56
N PHE A 48 -16.61 15.39 7.53
CA PHE A 48 -15.83 15.64 8.74
C PHE A 48 -15.86 17.13 9.09
N VAL A 49 -16.07 17.43 10.36
CA VAL A 49 -16.20 18.81 10.84
C VAL A 49 -14.84 19.44 11.12
N THR A 50 -13.90 18.69 11.70
CA THR A 50 -12.63 19.24 12.14
C THR A 50 -11.52 19.05 11.11
N VAL A 51 -10.62 20.03 11.01
CA VAL A 51 -9.43 19.95 10.14
C VAL A 51 -8.58 18.72 10.46
N LYS A 52 -8.47 18.36 11.75
CA LYS A 52 -7.71 17.17 12.19
C LYS A 52 -8.33 15.87 11.65
N ALA A 53 -9.66 15.73 11.72
CA ALA A 53 -10.34 14.55 11.19
C ALA A 53 -10.24 14.46 9.67
N LYS A 54 -10.33 15.59 8.96
CA LYS A 54 -10.12 15.67 7.52
C LYS A 54 -8.68 15.28 7.12
N GLY A 55 -7.68 15.79 7.83
CA GLY A 55 -6.27 15.43 7.61
C GLY A 55 -5.98 13.95 7.87
N LEU A 56 -6.51 13.40 8.97
CA LEU A 56 -6.38 11.97 9.26
C LEU A 56 -7.01 11.09 8.14
N PHE A 57 -8.20 11.46 7.69
CA PHE A 57 -8.86 10.76 6.58
C PHE A 57 -8.07 10.89 5.28
N ALA A 58 -7.53 12.08 4.98
CA ALA A 58 -6.69 12.31 3.80
C ALA A 58 -5.43 11.44 3.80
N GLY A 59 -4.73 11.37 4.95
CA GLY A 59 -3.55 10.51 5.09
C GLY A 59 -3.85 9.04 4.78
N MET A 60 -5.00 8.55 5.26
CA MET A 60 -5.44 7.19 4.94
C MET A 60 -5.88 7.04 3.47
N ALA A 61 -6.50 8.05 2.89
CA ALA A 61 -6.93 8.03 1.49
C ALA A 61 -5.74 8.09 0.52
N ALA A 62 -4.66 8.79 0.87
CA ALA A 62 -3.46 8.92 0.04
C ALA A 62 -2.80 7.58 -0.29
N HIS A 63 -3.01 6.55 0.53
CA HIS A 63 -2.58 5.18 0.21
C HIS A 63 -3.20 4.60 -1.07
N CYS A 64 -4.20 5.25 -1.67
CA CYS A 64 -4.74 4.86 -2.98
C CYS A 64 -3.78 5.18 -4.15
N MET A 65 -2.72 5.97 -3.91
CA MET A 65 -1.72 6.37 -4.90
C MET A 65 -2.34 6.98 -6.16
N GLN A 66 -3.32 7.86 -5.98
CA GLN A 66 -4.00 8.62 -7.04
C GLN A 66 -4.56 9.92 -6.47
N PRO A 67 -4.92 10.91 -7.32
CA PRO A 67 -5.57 12.12 -6.86
C PRO A 67 -6.80 11.85 -6.00
N LEU A 68 -6.91 12.50 -4.85
CA LEU A 68 -8.02 12.30 -3.90
C LEU A 68 -9.38 12.79 -4.45
N THR A 69 -9.38 13.43 -5.60
CA THR A 69 -10.58 13.81 -6.37
C THR A 69 -11.11 12.69 -7.27
N ASN A 70 -10.32 11.65 -7.52
CA ASN A 70 -10.72 10.53 -8.37
C ASN A 70 -11.78 9.67 -7.68
N LEU A 71 -12.66 9.06 -8.48
CA LEU A 71 -13.61 8.06 -7.99
C LEU A 71 -12.86 6.90 -7.33
N SER A 72 -13.49 6.32 -6.32
CA SER A 72 -12.96 5.21 -5.50
C SER A 72 -11.74 5.55 -4.65
N SER A 73 -11.23 6.78 -4.64
CA SER A 73 -10.12 7.16 -3.75
C SER A 73 -10.50 7.10 -2.25
N ALA A 74 -11.82 7.18 -1.92
CA ALA A 74 -12.30 6.97 -0.56
C ALA A 74 -12.23 5.50 -0.10
N ALA A 75 -12.24 4.54 -1.03
CA ALA A 75 -12.26 3.11 -0.70
C ALA A 75 -11.09 2.70 0.19
N THR A 76 -9.89 3.12 -0.17
CA THR A 76 -8.66 2.80 0.57
C THR A 76 -8.73 3.28 2.02
N ALA A 77 -9.14 4.54 2.25
CA ALA A 77 -9.31 5.06 3.60
C ALA A 77 -10.36 4.27 4.40
N LEU A 78 -11.51 3.98 3.79
CA LEU A 78 -12.58 3.22 4.46
C LEU A 78 -12.14 1.79 4.82
N VAL A 79 -11.42 1.10 3.94
CA VAL A 79 -10.87 -0.23 4.18
C VAL A 79 -9.83 -0.19 5.31
N LEU A 80 -8.81 0.65 5.18
CA LEU A 80 -7.71 0.72 6.14
C LEU A 80 -8.21 1.13 7.53
N MET A 81 -9.05 2.18 7.62
CA MET A 81 -9.60 2.63 8.90
C MET A 81 -10.50 1.58 9.53
N SER A 82 -11.33 0.88 8.75
CA SER A 82 -12.20 -0.17 9.28
C SER A 82 -11.39 -1.37 9.77
N ALA A 83 -10.39 -1.83 9.02
CA ALA A 83 -9.50 -2.90 9.42
C ALA A 83 -8.75 -2.55 10.72
N ALA A 84 -8.22 -1.32 10.82
CA ALA A 84 -7.53 -0.83 12.01
C ALA A 84 -8.41 -0.84 13.26
N HIS A 85 -9.69 -0.43 13.14
CA HIS A 85 -10.62 -0.43 14.27
C HIS A 85 -11.06 -1.84 14.69
N VAL A 86 -11.10 -2.80 13.77
CA VAL A 86 -11.55 -4.17 14.07
C VAL A 86 -10.42 -5.06 14.58
N LYS A 87 -9.22 -4.93 14.02
CA LYS A 87 -8.09 -5.84 14.27
C LYS A 87 -6.82 -5.14 14.75
N GLY A 88 -6.81 -3.81 14.77
CA GLY A 88 -5.57 -3.06 14.94
C GLY A 88 -4.68 -3.14 13.68
N TRP A 89 -3.43 -2.77 13.84
CA TRP A 89 -2.41 -2.82 12.79
C TRP A 89 -1.25 -3.70 13.26
N PRO A 90 -1.43 -5.04 13.23
CA PRO A 90 -0.39 -5.96 13.65
C PRO A 90 0.81 -5.89 12.70
N LEU A 91 1.99 -6.06 13.26
CA LEU A 91 3.21 -6.27 12.51
C LEU A 91 3.85 -7.61 12.93
N PRO A 92 4.48 -8.35 12.01
CA PRO A 92 5.13 -9.61 12.35
C PRO A 92 6.39 -9.33 13.18
N LYS A 93 6.53 -10.03 14.31
CA LYS A 93 7.74 -9.98 15.13
C LYS A 93 8.95 -10.43 14.30
N GLY A 94 10.02 -9.67 14.32
CA GLY A 94 11.20 -9.90 13.48
C GLY A 94 11.09 -9.35 12.05
N GLY A 95 9.98 -8.68 11.72
CA GLY A 95 9.76 -7.98 10.45
C GLY A 95 9.01 -8.79 9.39
N SER A 96 8.70 -8.15 8.28
CA SER A 96 7.91 -8.73 7.18
C SER A 96 8.52 -9.98 6.55
N GLN A 97 9.84 -10.14 6.62
CA GLN A 97 10.53 -11.36 6.17
C GLN A 97 10.00 -12.62 6.85
N GLN A 98 9.48 -12.52 8.08
CA GLN A 98 8.93 -13.68 8.79
C GLN A 98 7.66 -14.22 8.12
N ILE A 99 6.89 -13.39 7.43
CA ILE A 99 5.75 -13.84 6.63
C ILE A 99 6.26 -14.66 5.43
N ALA A 100 7.26 -14.17 4.72
CA ALA A 100 7.86 -14.89 3.60
C ALA A 100 8.49 -16.21 4.06
N ASN A 101 9.20 -16.22 5.20
CA ASN A 101 9.79 -17.42 5.78
C ASN A 101 8.73 -18.48 6.13
N ALA A 102 7.61 -18.06 6.72
CA ALA A 102 6.51 -18.95 7.07
C ALA A 102 5.87 -19.58 5.82
N LEU A 103 5.62 -18.76 4.79
CA LEU A 103 5.09 -19.25 3.51
C LEU A 103 6.07 -20.20 2.81
N ALA A 104 7.36 -19.86 2.78
CA ALA A 104 8.41 -20.70 2.20
C ALA A 104 8.51 -22.05 2.92
N SER A 105 8.50 -22.04 4.26
CA SER A 105 8.52 -23.27 5.07
C SER A 105 7.31 -24.14 4.80
N TYR A 106 6.12 -23.54 4.70
CA TYR A 106 4.89 -24.28 4.38
C TYR A 106 4.95 -24.86 2.96
N PHE A 107 5.40 -24.07 1.97
CA PHE A 107 5.56 -24.51 0.59
C PHE A 107 6.53 -25.72 0.49
N ILE A 108 7.66 -25.65 1.18
CA ILE A 108 8.64 -26.75 1.23
C ILE A 108 8.04 -28.00 1.89
N SER A 109 7.25 -27.83 2.96
CA SER A 109 6.58 -28.96 3.64
C SER A 109 5.57 -29.70 2.75
N LEU A 110 5.07 -29.03 1.71
CA LEU A 110 4.20 -29.62 0.67
C LEU A 110 5.01 -30.24 -0.50
N GLY A 111 6.33 -30.32 -0.41
CA GLY A 111 7.21 -30.86 -1.46
C GLY A 111 7.66 -29.83 -2.49
N GLY A 112 7.35 -28.55 -2.30
CA GLY A 112 7.79 -27.47 -3.17
C GLY A 112 9.31 -27.24 -3.10
N LYS A 113 9.91 -26.75 -4.18
CA LYS A 113 11.32 -26.39 -4.25
C LYS A 113 11.44 -24.89 -4.52
N ILE A 114 12.37 -24.24 -3.83
CA ILE A 114 12.70 -22.82 -4.00
C ILE A 114 14.12 -22.73 -4.52
N GLU A 115 14.30 -22.09 -5.66
CA GLU A 115 15.61 -21.79 -6.24
C GLU A 115 15.82 -20.27 -6.19
N THR A 116 16.81 -19.85 -5.44
CA THR A 116 17.21 -18.43 -5.32
C THR A 116 18.42 -18.14 -6.20
N ASN A 117 18.74 -16.86 -6.39
CA ASN A 117 19.86 -16.40 -7.22
C ASN A 117 19.80 -16.88 -8.68
N THR A 118 18.61 -17.24 -9.16
CA THR A 118 18.38 -17.72 -10.52
C THR A 118 17.56 -16.68 -11.29
N HIS A 119 18.23 -15.89 -12.12
CA HIS A 119 17.58 -14.85 -12.92
C HIS A 119 17.00 -15.43 -14.19
N ILE A 120 15.67 -15.46 -14.28
CA ILE A 120 14.94 -15.97 -15.45
C ILE A 120 14.73 -14.85 -16.47
N THR A 121 15.25 -15.02 -17.66
CA THR A 121 15.15 -14.08 -18.79
C THR A 121 14.40 -14.66 -19.99
N SER A 122 14.18 -15.98 -20.02
CA SER A 122 13.42 -16.69 -21.07
C SER A 122 12.65 -17.86 -20.47
N LEU A 123 11.51 -18.19 -21.07
CA LEU A 123 10.73 -19.40 -20.74
C LEU A 123 11.53 -20.69 -20.92
N ASP A 124 12.50 -20.72 -21.82
CA ASP A 124 13.28 -21.91 -22.13
C ASP A 124 14.20 -22.34 -20.97
N GLN A 125 14.40 -21.44 -20.01
CA GLN A 125 15.16 -21.74 -18.77
C GLN A 125 14.32 -22.47 -17.72
N LEU A 126 13.00 -22.52 -17.91
CA LEU A 126 12.08 -23.16 -16.96
C LEU A 126 11.91 -24.63 -17.30
N PRO A 127 11.75 -25.50 -16.28
CA PRO A 127 11.39 -26.89 -16.52
C PRO A 127 10.02 -27.01 -17.17
N SER A 128 9.79 -28.11 -17.89
CA SER A 128 8.47 -28.43 -18.43
C SER A 128 7.44 -28.49 -17.31
N SER A 129 6.35 -27.76 -17.46
CA SER A 129 5.30 -27.64 -16.43
C SER A 129 3.93 -27.44 -17.06
N ASN A 130 2.87 -27.81 -16.33
CA ASN A 130 1.50 -27.61 -16.79
C ASN A 130 1.08 -26.13 -16.76
N ALA A 131 1.69 -25.32 -15.92
CA ALA A 131 1.43 -23.88 -15.81
C ALA A 131 2.66 -23.15 -15.29
N VAL A 132 2.83 -21.91 -15.69
CA VAL A 132 3.82 -20.97 -15.17
C VAL A 132 3.08 -19.77 -14.60
N LEU A 133 3.29 -19.50 -13.31
CA LEU A 133 2.72 -18.35 -12.62
C LEU A 133 3.80 -17.27 -12.48
N PHE A 134 3.49 -16.07 -12.98
CA PHE A 134 4.42 -14.96 -12.94
C PHE A 134 3.97 -13.92 -11.90
N ASP A 135 4.84 -13.65 -10.93
CA ASP A 135 4.72 -12.51 -10.01
C ASP A 135 5.71 -11.42 -10.40
N ILE A 136 5.48 -10.83 -11.57
CA ILE A 136 6.32 -9.80 -12.19
C ILE A 136 5.46 -8.76 -12.89
N THR A 137 6.06 -7.62 -13.27
CA THR A 137 5.33 -6.57 -13.96
C THR A 137 5.04 -6.91 -15.43
N PRO A 138 4.02 -6.30 -16.07
CA PRO A 138 3.72 -6.51 -17.47
C PRO A 138 4.90 -6.30 -18.43
N ARG A 139 5.79 -5.34 -18.13
CA ARG A 139 6.99 -5.10 -18.93
C ARG A 139 7.95 -6.29 -18.89
N GLN A 140 8.20 -6.82 -17.70
CA GLN A 140 9.08 -7.99 -17.50
C GLN A 140 8.45 -9.24 -18.12
N LEU A 141 7.13 -9.42 -17.96
CA LEU A 141 6.39 -10.52 -18.58
C LEU A 141 6.53 -10.50 -20.11
N LEU A 142 6.43 -9.32 -20.74
CA LEU A 142 6.64 -9.16 -22.17
C LEU A 142 8.06 -9.52 -22.60
N GLN A 143 9.06 -9.20 -21.81
CA GLN A 143 10.46 -9.54 -22.09
C GLN A 143 10.68 -11.05 -22.07
N ILE A 144 10.15 -11.75 -21.06
CA ILE A 144 10.38 -13.18 -20.84
C ILE A 144 9.50 -14.05 -21.77
N ALA A 145 8.21 -13.71 -21.89
CA ALA A 145 7.19 -14.57 -22.49
C ALA A 145 6.41 -13.92 -23.65
N GLY A 146 6.72 -12.68 -24.03
CA GLY A 146 5.94 -11.92 -25.00
C GLY A 146 5.83 -12.57 -26.40
N HIS A 147 6.77 -13.44 -26.77
CA HIS A 147 6.73 -14.19 -28.03
C HIS A 147 5.64 -15.28 -28.04
N LYS A 148 5.14 -15.70 -26.87
CA LYS A 148 4.06 -16.70 -26.72
C LYS A 148 2.66 -16.07 -26.73
N PHE A 149 2.55 -14.75 -26.64
CA PHE A 149 1.25 -14.08 -26.51
C PHE A 149 0.65 -13.71 -27.86
N SER A 150 -0.68 -13.76 -27.96
CA SER A 150 -1.42 -13.22 -29.10
C SER A 150 -1.15 -11.72 -29.26
N GLY A 151 -1.29 -11.21 -30.50
CA GLY A 151 -1.07 -9.80 -30.79
C GLY A 151 -1.94 -8.85 -29.95
N ILE A 152 -3.20 -9.21 -29.70
CA ILE A 152 -4.14 -8.43 -28.88
C ILE A 152 -3.68 -8.37 -27.43
N TYR A 153 -3.35 -9.50 -26.81
CA TYR A 153 -2.91 -9.54 -25.42
C TYR A 153 -1.57 -8.82 -25.22
N LYS A 154 -0.63 -9.04 -26.15
CA LYS A 154 0.65 -8.31 -26.17
C LYS A 154 0.43 -6.80 -26.25
N TRP A 155 -0.46 -6.35 -27.13
CA TRP A 155 -0.82 -4.94 -27.27
C TRP A 155 -1.43 -4.37 -25.96
N GLN A 156 -2.31 -5.10 -25.29
CA GLN A 156 -2.86 -4.70 -23.97
C GLN A 156 -1.77 -4.53 -22.92
N LEU A 157 -0.85 -5.50 -22.80
CA LEU A 157 0.27 -5.43 -21.85
C LEU A 157 1.22 -4.27 -22.16
N GLN A 158 1.49 -3.97 -23.44
CA GLN A 158 2.33 -2.83 -23.86
C GLN A 158 1.73 -1.47 -23.47
N ARG A 159 0.40 -1.39 -23.38
CA ARG A 159 -0.33 -0.17 -22.97
C ARG A 159 -0.56 -0.07 -21.47
N TYR A 160 -0.07 -1.02 -20.71
CA TYR A 160 -0.19 -0.97 -19.25
C TYR A 160 0.49 0.29 -18.71
N ARG A 161 -0.24 1.04 -17.88
CA ARG A 161 0.28 2.26 -17.24
C ARG A 161 0.65 1.95 -15.80
N TYR A 162 1.87 2.30 -15.45
CA TYR A 162 2.32 2.27 -14.07
C TYR A 162 1.81 3.50 -13.33
N GLY A 163 1.58 3.35 -12.02
CA GLY A 163 1.19 4.45 -11.13
C GLY A 163 2.36 5.34 -10.73
N MET A 164 2.16 6.12 -9.68
CA MET A 164 3.20 6.92 -9.06
C MET A 164 4.35 6.04 -8.54
N GLY A 165 5.54 6.60 -8.46
CA GLY A 165 6.69 6.01 -7.80
C GLY A 165 6.68 6.30 -6.30
N ILE A 166 7.62 5.67 -5.61
CA ILE A 166 7.86 5.88 -4.19
C ILE A 166 9.34 6.22 -3.99
N PHE A 167 9.60 7.32 -3.30
CA PHE A 167 10.91 7.62 -2.75
C PHE A 167 10.92 7.23 -1.27
N LYS A 168 11.80 6.31 -0.88
CA LYS A 168 11.87 5.73 0.47
C LYS A 168 13.23 5.95 1.09
N ILE A 169 13.23 6.27 2.38
CA ILE A 169 14.45 6.40 3.19
C ILE A 169 14.30 5.46 4.40
N ASP A 170 15.37 4.74 4.72
CA ASP A 170 15.48 3.93 5.93
C ASP A 170 16.55 4.56 6.84
N TRP A 171 16.24 4.66 8.14
CA TRP A 171 17.13 5.23 9.14
C TRP A 171 17.52 4.23 10.21
N ALA A 172 18.81 4.21 10.54
CA ALA A 172 19.33 3.71 11.80
C ALA A 172 19.49 4.89 12.76
N LEU A 173 18.85 4.84 13.91
CA LEU A 173 18.73 5.96 14.84
C LEU A 173 19.35 5.63 16.18
N ASP A 174 20.00 6.63 16.80
CA ASP A 174 20.57 6.53 18.14
C ASP A 174 19.52 6.61 19.27
N GLY A 175 18.25 6.74 18.93
CA GLY A 175 17.12 6.81 19.85
C GLY A 175 15.82 7.04 19.10
N GLN A 176 14.76 7.34 19.80
CA GLN A 176 13.45 7.62 19.21
C GLN A 176 13.46 8.92 18.39
N ILE A 177 12.62 8.99 17.36
CA ILE A 177 12.37 10.23 16.64
C ILE A 177 11.83 11.29 17.63
N PRO A 178 12.46 12.48 17.72
CA PRO A 178 12.13 13.48 18.73
C PRO A 178 10.87 14.29 18.38
N PHE A 179 9.74 13.60 18.13
CA PHE A 179 8.47 14.28 17.95
C PHE A 179 8.11 15.10 19.21
N THR A 180 7.64 16.31 19.01
CA THR A 180 7.15 17.17 20.11
C THR A 180 5.83 16.67 20.69
N ASN A 181 5.02 15.97 19.90
CA ASN A 181 3.76 15.40 20.33
C ASN A 181 3.95 13.95 20.81
N ASP A 182 3.52 13.68 22.06
CA ASP A 182 3.63 12.36 22.68
C ASP A 182 2.87 11.26 21.93
N LEU A 183 1.73 11.59 21.33
CA LEU A 183 0.97 10.62 20.54
C LEU A 183 1.76 10.18 19.29
N CYS A 184 2.50 11.11 18.66
CA CYS A 184 3.37 10.76 17.54
C CYS A 184 4.57 9.90 17.99
N ARG A 185 5.10 10.13 19.19
CA ARG A 185 6.16 9.27 19.75
C ARG A 185 5.71 7.84 20.01
N GLN A 186 4.44 7.64 20.32
CA GLN A 186 3.85 6.33 20.60
C GLN A 186 3.24 5.66 19.37
N ALA A 187 3.09 6.37 18.25
CA ALA A 187 2.47 5.85 17.05
C ALA A 187 3.44 4.99 16.24
N GLY A 188 3.00 3.81 15.81
CA GLY A 188 3.78 2.97 14.89
C GLY A 188 3.93 3.59 13.50
N THR A 189 2.96 4.41 13.12
CA THR A 189 2.96 5.13 11.83
C THR A 189 2.45 6.55 12.04
N VAL A 190 3.15 7.52 11.48
CA VAL A 190 2.79 8.94 11.49
C VAL A 190 2.69 9.43 10.05
N HIS A 191 1.60 10.12 9.72
CA HIS A 191 1.43 10.80 8.44
C HIS A 191 1.76 12.28 8.61
N LEU A 192 2.68 12.80 7.80
CA LEU A 192 3.02 14.22 7.72
C LEU A 192 2.33 14.82 6.50
N GLY A 193 1.52 15.87 6.70
CA GLY A 193 0.79 16.50 5.58
C GLY A 193 -0.27 17.51 6.03
N ASN A 194 -0.41 17.75 7.34
CA ASN A 194 -1.30 18.73 7.99
C ASN A 194 -2.79 18.63 7.60
N THR A 195 -3.15 19.22 6.45
CA THR A 195 -4.55 19.37 6.03
C THR A 195 -4.89 18.44 4.87
N PHE A 196 -6.19 18.21 4.68
CA PHE A 196 -6.67 17.47 3.51
C PHE A 196 -6.18 18.11 2.19
N ALA A 197 -6.22 19.43 2.10
CA ALA A 197 -5.84 20.16 0.89
C ALA A 197 -4.35 19.99 0.54
N GLU A 198 -3.47 20.03 1.54
CA GLU A 198 -2.02 19.84 1.34
C GLU A 198 -1.73 18.41 0.88
N ILE A 199 -2.31 17.40 1.53
CA ILE A 199 -2.16 16.00 1.12
C ILE A 199 -2.71 15.79 -0.30
N ALA A 200 -3.91 16.28 -0.60
CA ALA A 200 -4.52 16.16 -1.92
C ALA A 200 -3.68 16.84 -3.01
N SER A 201 -3.07 17.99 -2.69
CA SER A 201 -2.15 18.70 -3.61
C SER A 201 -0.88 17.90 -3.88
N SER A 202 -0.27 17.32 -2.84
CA SER A 202 0.90 16.45 -2.98
C SER A 202 0.62 15.26 -3.90
N GLU A 203 -0.46 14.52 -3.64
CA GLU A 203 -0.85 13.37 -4.45
C GLU A 203 -1.15 13.75 -5.91
N LYS A 204 -1.81 14.88 -6.13
CA LYS A 204 -2.09 15.39 -7.47
C LYS A 204 -0.81 15.79 -8.21
N SER A 205 0.17 16.37 -7.52
CA SER A 205 1.46 16.76 -8.13
C SER A 205 2.22 15.51 -8.61
N ALA A 206 2.39 14.53 -7.74
CA ALA A 206 3.08 13.28 -8.09
C ALA A 206 2.38 12.54 -9.26
N TRP A 207 1.05 12.48 -9.25
CA TRP A 207 0.27 11.89 -10.34
C TRP A 207 0.47 12.62 -11.68
N ASN A 208 0.61 13.95 -11.66
CA ASN A 208 0.82 14.77 -12.84
C ASN A 208 2.29 14.88 -13.29
N GLY A 209 3.18 14.09 -12.71
CA GLY A 209 4.59 14.09 -13.07
C GLY A 209 5.42 15.21 -12.43
N GLN A 210 4.91 15.81 -11.35
CA GLN A 210 5.57 16.91 -10.63
C GLN A 210 6.01 16.45 -9.25
N ILE A 211 7.20 16.86 -8.82
CA ILE A 211 7.66 16.68 -7.45
C ILE A 211 7.03 17.76 -6.58
N SER A 212 6.39 17.36 -5.47
CA SER A 212 5.83 18.30 -4.51
C SER A 212 6.95 18.88 -3.64
N GLU A 213 6.99 20.21 -3.47
CA GLU A 213 7.89 20.86 -2.51
C GLU A 213 7.57 20.51 -1.06
N LYS A 214 6.32 20.15 -0.78
CA LYS A 214 5.83 19.70 0.52
C LYS A 214 5.12 18.35 0.35
N PRO A 215 5.88 17.26 0.20
CA PRO A 215 5.27 15.97 -0.04
C PRO A 215 4.51 15.48 1.20
N PHE A 216 3.42 14.76 0.95
CA PHE A 216 2.83 13.89 1.96
C PHE A 216 3.82 12.76 2.27
N VAL A 217 4.16 12.58 3.54
CA VAL A 217 5.15 11.58 3.98
C VAL A 217 4.52 10.64 5.01
N LEU A 218 4.73 9.35 4.81
CA LEU A 218 4.47 8.34 5.83
C LEU A 218 5.78 7.99 6.52
N ILE A 219 5.78 8.02 7.86
CA ILE A 219 6.89 7.57 8.71
C ILE A 219 6.45 6.37 9.52
N ALA A 220 7.22 5.29 9.52
CA ALA A 220 7.00 4.12 10.36
C ALA A 220 8.13 3.97 11.38
N GLN A 221 7.74 3.64 12.62
CA GLN A 221 8.60 3.48 13.79
C GLN A 221 8.44 2.06 14.36
N GLN A 222 8.78 1.05 13.57
CA GLN A 222 8.51 -0.36 13.89
C GLN A 222 9.22 -0.84 15.16
N SER A 223 10.39 -0.30 15.49
CA SER A 223 11.21 -0.75 16.61
C SER A 223 10.63 -0.37 17.98
N ILE A 224 9.70 0.58 18.06
CA ILE A 224 8.99 0.87 19.33
C ILE A 224 8.02 -0.25 19.74
N PHE A 225 7.61 -1.12 18.79
CA PHE A 225 6.72 -2.27 19.04
C PHE A 225 7.45 -3.61 18.96
N ASP A 226 8.59 -3.64 18.28
CA ASP A 226 9.41 -4.84 18.10
C ASP A 226 10.88 -4.49 18.33
N SER A 227 11.35 -4.69 19.57
CA SER A 227 12.72 -4.40 19.98
C SER A 227 13.77 -5.25 19.22
N SER A 228 13.37 -6.34 18.59
CA SER A 228 14.28 -7.15 17.76
C SER A 228 14.74 -6.45 16.47
N ARG A 229 14.18 -5.28 16.15
CA ARG A 229 14.47 -4.51 14.92
C ARG A 229 15.70 -3.61 15.03
N ALA A 230 16.25 -3.41 16.23
CA ALA A 230 17.43 -2.59 16.46
C ALA A 230 18.22 -3.13 17.67
N PRO A 231 19.53 -2.85 17.78
CA PRO A 231 20.28 -3.10 19.00
C PRO A 231 19.70 -2.34 20.21
N GLU A 232 20.03 -2.77 21.42
CA GLU A 232 19.60 -2.11 22.65
C GLU A 232 19.94 -0.60 22.64
N GLY A 233 18.98 0.23 23.02
CA GLY A 233 19.11 1.69 23.01
C GLY A 233 19.03 2.35 21.62
N LYS A 234 18.99 1.57 20.54
CA LYS A 234 18.87 2.07 19.17
C LYS A 234 17.47 1.86 18.62
N GLN A 235 17.17 2.53 17.51
CA GLN A 235 15.88 2.44 16.82
C GLN A 235 16.09 2.34 15.31
N THR A 236 15.08 1.81 14.63
CA THR A 236 14.98 1.91 13.17
C THR A 236 13.67 2.58 12.81
N ALA A 237 13.72 3.40 11.79
CA ALA A 237 12.53 3.98 11.19
C ALA A 237 12.68 4.00 9.68
N TRP A 238 11.58 4.13 8.98
CA TRP A 238 11.60 4.41 7.54
C TRP A 238 10.49 5.38 7.21
N ALA A 239 10.71 6.13 6.13
CA ALA A 239 9.69 7.00 5.58
C ALA A 239 9.61 6.84 4.07
N TYR A 240 8.46 7.20 3.51
CA TYR A 240 8.33 7.36 2.07
C TYR A 240 7.38 8.50 1.72
N CYS A 241 7.57 9.03 0.51
CA CYS A 241 6.60 9.89 -0.15
C CYS A 241 6.30 9.38 -1.56
N HIS A 242 5.21 9.87 -2.13
CA HIS A 242 4.86 9.59 -3.51
C HIS A 242 5.56 10.56 -4.45
N VAL A 243 6.12 10.03 -5.53
CA VAL A 243 6.86 10.77 -6.55
C VAL A 243 6.35 10.39 -7.95
N PRO A 244 6.69 11.16 -9.00
CA PRO A 244 6.33 10.79 -10.37
C PRO A 244 6.81 9.39 -10.75
N GLY A 245 5.94 8.60 -11.39
CA GLY A 245 6.29 7.28 -11.89
C GLY A 245 7.35 7.35 -12.99
N GLY A 246 8.43 6.57 -12.85
CA GLY A 246 9.52 6.52 -13.83
C GLY A 246 10.42 7.76 -13.84
N SER A 247 10.41 8.57 -12.78
CA SER A 247 11.37 9.67 -12.62
C SER A 247 12.79 9.13 -12.59
N ALA A 248 13.68 9.79 -13.34
CA ALA A 248 15.12 9.53 -13.33
C ALA A 248 15.88 10.57 -12.50
N LEU A 249 15.16 11.47 -11.81
CA LEU A 249 15.78 12.47 -10.94
C LEU A 249 16.33 11.83 -9.68
N ASP A 250 17.54 12.20 -9.32
CA ASP A 250 18.07 11.93 -7.99
C ASP A 250 17.33 12.81 -6.98
N MET A 251 16.83 12.21 -5.92
CA MET A 251 16.03 12.88 -4.88
C MET A 251 16.71 12.74 -3.51
N THR A 252 18.01 12.44 -3.49
CA THR A 252 18.79 12.23 -2.27
C THR A 252 19.44 13.51 -1.74
N ASP A 253 19.38 14.63 -2.48
CA ASP A 253 19.91 15.96 -2.11
C ASP A 253 18.89 16.78 -1.31
#